data_d15157257bc633efe707ec18f4876921
#
_entry.id   d15157257bc633efe707ec18f4876921
#
_cell.length_a   1.000
_cell.length_b   1.000
_cell.length_c   1.000
_cell.angle_alpha   90.00
_cell.angle_beta   90.00
_cell.angle_gamma   90.00
#
_symmetry.space_group_name_H-M   'P 1'
#
loop_
_entity.id
_entity.type
_entity.pdbx_description
1 polymer ?
#
loop_
_entity_poly.entity_id
_entity_poly.type
_entity_poly.pdbx_seq_one_letter_code
_entity_poly.pdbx_strand_id
1 'polypeptide(L)'
;DSEEMQFDIKNINKNLGIELNEKEIKKNLEKMGIGYENKKGKSIALIPAYRTDILHWIDLVEEVAIAYGYDNFEPEIPEISTIAEEDPAAKTKRVIGNALAGLGLLETSSFHLTTKKNIKRMHFDYNDFIEVEDSKTERDVLRMDMLTNLLQIFSENSNSQYPQKIFEMGKVFSKDTENKTETGIKESESLAIALADEKTNFTDLKMILDYLFKMLDIEYTLENAENNNYIAGRVGKILVDGKEIGFIGEVAPRVMSNWKIKVPIAALEIDLGQLLN
;
A
#
# COMPACT_ATOMS: atom_id res chain seq x y z
N ASP A 1 -32.52 28.24 4.30
CA ASP A 1 -32.47 27.89 5.72
C ASP A 1 -31.05 27.48 6.06
N SER A 2 -30.56 27.80 7.28
CA SER A 2 -29.26 27.41 7.77
C SER A 2 -29.30 25.99 8.29
N GLU A 3 -28.19 25.24 8.11
CA GLU A 3 -27.99 23.93 8.71
C GLU A 3 -27.48 24.09 10.15
N GLU A 4 -27.98 23.26 11.07
CA GLU A 4 -27.59 23.28 12.48
C GLU A 4 -26.50 22.22 12.74
N MET A 5 -25.31 22.64 13.22
CA MET A 5 -24.25 21.73 13.61
C MET A 5 -23.90 21.89 15.09
N GLN A 6 -24.05 20.80 15.86
CA GLN A 6 -23.65 20.81 17.27
C GLN A 6 -22.13 20.63 17.39
N PHE A 7 -21.49 21.41 18.28
CA PHE A 7 -20.07 21.28 18.59
C PHE A 7 -19.79 21.53 20.09
N ASP A 8 -18.56 21.19 20.53
CA ASP A 8 -18.10 21.45 21.88
C ASP A 8 -16.95 22.46 21.86
N ILE A 9 -17.10 23.56 22.63
CA ILE A 9 -16.07 24.59 22.79
C ILE A 9 -14.75 24.02 23.28
N LYS A 10 -14.78 23.02 24.17
CA LYS A 10 -13.57 22.35 24.66
C LYS A 10 -12.81 21.64 23.55
N ASN A 11 -13.53 21.06 22.60
CA ASN A 11 -12.89 20.39 21.45
C ASN A 11 -12.25 21.40 20.50
N ILE A 12 -12.91 22.57 20.28
CA ILE A 12 -12.29 23.66 19.50
C ILE A 12 -11.00 24.11 20.18
N ASN A 13 -11.05 24.45 21.47
CA ASN A 13 -9.90 24.91 22.22
C ASN A 13 -8.75 23.89 22.25
N LYS A 14 -9.09 22.61 22.46
CA LYS A 14 -8.11 21.54 22.44
C LYS A 14 -7.37 21.42 21.09
N ASN A 15 -8.08 21.57 19.98
CA ASN A 15 -7.48 21.50 18.65
C ASN A 15 -6.66 22.74 18.30
N LEU A 16 -7.09 23.92 18.76
CA LEU A 16 -6.37 25.17 18.53
C LEU A 16 -5.20 25.39 19.49
N GLY A 17 -5.18 24.71 20.64
CA GLY A 17 -4.17 24.92 21.68
C GLY A 17 -4.30 26.26 22.43
N ILE A 18 -5.49 26.86 22.41
CA ILE A 18 -5.80 28.14 23.08
C ILE A 18 -7.10 28.02 23.88
N GLU A 19 -7.35 28.96 24.80
CA GLU A 19 -8.56 28.98 25.59
C GLU A 19 -9.44 30.18 25.22
N LEU A 20 -10.40 29.95 24.32
CA LEU A 20 -11.44 30.92 23.99
C LEU A 20 -12.71 30.60 24.76
N ASN A 21 -13.34 31.66 25.29
CA ASN A 21 -14.64 31.54 25.91
C ASN A 21 -15.77 31.57 24.86
N GLU A 22 -17.01 31.27 25.31
CA GLU A 22 -18.18 31.19 24.42
C GLU A 22 -18.40 32.45 23.58
N LYS A 23 -18.18 33.64 24.18
CA LYS A 23 -18.38 34.93 23.49
C LYS A 23 -17.33 35.13 22.38
N GLU A 24 -16.10 34.70 22.62
CA GLU A 24 -15.00 34.80 21.65
C GLU A 24 -15.21 33.83 20.48
N ILE A 25 -15.62 32.61 20.77
CA ILE A 25 -15.96 31.65 19.73
C ILE A 25 -17.13 32.13 18.89
N LYS A 26 -18.20 32.59 19.53
CA LYS A 26 -19.34 33.19 18.81
C LYS A 26 -18.88 34.35 17.91
N LYS A 27 -18.08 35.27 18.43
CA LYS A 27 -17.56 36.43 17.67
C LYS A 27 -16.72 35.94 16.45
N ASN A 28 -15.90 34.94 16.62
CA ASN A 28 -15.07 34.41 15.53
C ASN A 28 -15.91 33.70 14.47
N LEU A 29 -16.88 32.87 14.85
CA LEU A 29 -17.82 32.27 13.89
C LEU A 29 -18.62 33.32 13.12
N GLU A 30 -19.12 34.37 13.82
CA GLU A 30 -19.86 35.46 13.18
C GLU A 30 -19.01 36.26 12.19
N LYS A 31 -17.68 36.44 12.42
CA LYS A 31 -16.76 37.02 11.42
C LYS A 31 -16.68 36.20 10.15
N MET A 32 -16.87 34.88 10.25
CA MET A 32 -16.86 33.95 9.11
C MET A 32 -18.24 33.75 8.49
N GLY A 33 -19.24 34.53 8.93
CA GLY A 33 -20.62 34.44 8.44
C GLY A 33 -21.41 33.25 8.99
N ILE A 34 -20.91 32.58 10.02
CA ILE A 34 -21.55 31.44 10.68
C ILE A 34 -22.28 31.91 11.92
N GLY A 35 -23.57 31.64 12.02
CA GLY A 35 -24.37 31.99 13.20
C GLY A 35 -24.02 31.10 14.39
N TYR A 36 -24.32 31.58 15.61
CA TYR A 36 -24.12 30.82 16.84
C TYR A 36 -25.36 30.94 17.75
N GLU A 37 -25.81 29.79 18.27
CA GLU A 37 -26.85 29.73 19.30
C GLU A 37 -26.43 28.77 20.42
N ASN A 38 -26.88 29.12 21.65
CA ASN A 38 -26.78 28.17 22.77
C ASN A 38 -28.19 27.60 23.02
N LYS A 39 -28.36 26.31 22.71
CA LYS A 39 -29.63 25.57 22.91
C LYS A 39 -29.48 24.63 24.10
N LYS A 40 -30.08 24.98 25.23
CA LYS A 40 -30.09 24.15 26.44
C LYS A 40 -28.67 23.69 26.89
N GLY A 41 -27.70 24.60 26.83
CA GLY A 41 -26.32 24.33 27.22
C GLY A 41 -25.46 23.65 26.14
N LYS A 42 -25.99 23.50 24.92
CA LYS A 42 -25.26 22.97 23.76
C LYS A 42 -24.94 24.11 22.79
N SER A 43 -23.70 24.15 22.34
CA SER A 43 -23.28 25.08 21.30
C SER A 43 -23.68 24.58 19.92
N ILE A 44 -24.41 25.44 19.19
CA ILE A 44 -24.91 25.15 17.84
C ILE A 44 -24.38 26.22 16.88
N ALA A 45 -23.72 25.79 15.83
CA ALA A 45 -23.38 26.66 14.70
C ALA A 45 -24.53 26.62 13.67
N LEU A 46 -24.88 27.82 13.17
CA LEU A 46 -25.87 27.97 12.11
C LEU A 46 -25.13 28.21 10.79
N ILE A 47 -25.01 27.18 9.99
CA ILE A 47 -24.21 27.18 8.76
C ILE A 47 -25.11 27.67 7.62
N PRO A 48 -24.76 28.78 6.94
CA PRO A 48 -25.54 29.25 5.79
C PRO A 48 -25.52 28.28 4.63
N ALA A 49 -26.60 28.18 3.87
CA ALA A 49 -26.75 27.22 2.77
C ALA A 49 -25.70 27.37 1.65
N TYR A 50 -25.00 28.49 1.55
CA TYR A 50 -23.91 28.68 0.59
C TYR A 50 -22.56 28.10 1.03
N ARG A 51 -22.40 27.75 2.32
CA ARG A 51 -21.21 27.13 2.89
C ARG A 51 -21.34 25.61 2.81
N THR A 52 -21.17 25.08 1.62
CA THR A 52 -21.26 23.64 1.34
C THR A 52 -19.96 22.87 1.68
N ASP A 53 -18.96 23.60 2.12
CA ASP A 53 -17.63 23.14 2.53
C ASP A 53 -17.57 22.70 4.00
N ILE A 54 -18.51 23.15 4.84
CA ILE A 54 -18.56 22.82 6.28
C ILE A 54 -19.41 21.57 6.46
N LEU A 55 -18.74 20.40 6.60
CA LEU A 55 -19.38 19.09 6.69
C LEU A 55 -19.26 18.45 8.07
N HIS A 56 -18.27 18.88 8.86
CA HIS A 56 -17.98 18.32 10.17
C HIS A 56 -17.59 19.42 11.16
N TRP A 57 -17.78 19.18 12.47
CA TRP A 57 -17.42 20.18 13.50
C TRP A 57 -15.94 20.61 13.47
N ILE A 58 -15.04 19.77 12.90
CA ILE A 58 -13.62 20.11 12.75
C ILE A 58 -13.42 21.30 11.80
N ASP A 59 -14.31 21.46 10.83
CA ASP A 59 -14.25 22.59 9.88
C ASP A 59 -14.51 23.90 10.63
N LEU A 60 -15.34 23.87 11.69
CA LEU A 60 -15.54 25.04 12.56
C LEU A 60 -14.28 25.42 13.35
N VAL A 61 -13.38 24.46 13.63
CA VAL A 61 -12.09 24.75 14.27
C VAL A 61 -11.24 25.62 13.34
N GLU A 62 -11.20 25.27 12.06
CA GLU A 62 -10.46 26.05 11.05
C GLU A 62 -11.07 27.45 10.89
N GLU A 63 -12.40 27.57 10.81
CA GLU A 63 -13.08 28.85 10.71
C GLU A 63 -12.77 29.76 11.91
N VAL A 64 -12.76 29.19 13.11
CA VAL A 64 -12.38 29.95 14.33
C VAL A 64 -10.91 30.37 14.29
N ALA A 65 -10.01 29.47 13.80
CA ALA A 65 -8.59 29.79 13.66
C ALA A 65 -8.34 30.96 12.69
N ILE A 66 -8.99 30.92 11.52
CA ILE A 66 -8.90 31.97 10.50
C ILE A 66 -9.42 33.30 11.09
N ALA A 67 -10.57 33.30 11.75
CA ALA A 67 -11.18 34.48 12.33
C ALA A 67 -10.40 35.05 13.53
N TYR A 68 -9.75 34.18 14.30
CA TYR A 68 -8.83 34.56 15.38
C TYR A 68 -7.57 35.21 14.83
N GLY A 69 -7.07 34.70 13.71
CA GLY A 69 -5.87 35.14 13.00
C GLY A 69 -4.66 34.28 13.33
N TYR A 70 -4.08 33.63 12.32
CA TYR A 70 -2.92 32.76 12.49
C TYR A 70 -1.71 33.45 13.12
N ASP A 71 -1.52 34.75 12.87
CA ASP A 71 -0.43 35.53 13.46
C ASP A 71 -0.56 35.75 14.99
N ASN A 72 -1.74 35.42 15.55
CA ASN A 72 -1.98 35.54 16.98
C ASN A 72 -1.68 34.25 17.76
N PHE A 73 -1.33 33.18 17.06
CA PHE A 73 -0.90 31.92 17.70
C PHE A 73 0.59 32.01 18.06
N GLU A 74 0.90 31.72 19.31
CA GLU A 74 2.29 31.60 19.76
C GLU A 74 2.72 30.16 19.62
N PRO A 75 3.69 29.84 18.71
CA PRO A 75 4.14 28.47 18.53
C PRO A 75 4.94 28.02 19.76
N GLU A 76 4.55 26.89 20.33
CA GLU A 76 5.27 26.25 21.43
C GLU A 76 5.98 24.99 20.93
N ILE A 77 7.25 24.84 21.30
CA ILE A 77 7.98 23.59 21.07
C ILE A 77 7.55 22.62 22.16
N PRO A 78 6.95 21.46 21.81
CA PRO A 78 6.53 20.49 22.83
C PRO A 78 7.74 19.95 23.60
N GLU A 79 7.64 19.93 24.93
CA GLU A 79 8.65 19.35 25.82
C GLU A 79 8.60 17.80 25.81
N ILE A 80 8.35 17.22 24.68
CA ILE A 80 8.26 15.77 24.50
C ILE A 80 9.49 15.34 23.70
N SER A 81 10.34 14.53 24.32
CA SER A 81 11.36 13.80 23.60
C SER A 81 10.90 12.34 23.45
N THR A 82 10.84 11.86 22.21
CA THR A 82 10.61 10.45 21.90
C THR A 82 11.89 9.83 21.36
N ILE A 83 12.16 8.59 21.75
CA ILE A 83 13.21 7.80 21.11
C ILE A 83 12.60 7.25 19.83
N ALA A 84 13.23 7.57 18.70
CA ALA A 84 12.81 7.00 17.43
C ALA A 84 13.13 5.49 17.42
N GLU A 85 12.17 4.70 17.00
CA GLU A 85 12.31 3.25 16.81
C GLU A 85 11.92 2.89 15.38
N GLU A 86 12.75 2.07 14.73
CA GLU A 86 12.44 1.55 13.40
C GLU A 86 11.39 0.45 13.53
N ASP A 87 10.35 0.52 12.70
CA ASP A 87 9.34 -0.54 12.61
C ASP A 87 10.00 -1.90 12.30
N PRO A 88 9.68 -2.98 13.03
CA PRO A 88 10.31 -4.29 12.84
C PRO A 88 10.17 -4.83 11.41
N ALA A 89 9.01 -4.62 10.78
CA ALA A 89 8.78 -5.04 9.39
C ALA A 89 9.65 -4.24 8.41
N ALA A 90 9.82 -2.93 8.63
CA ALA A 90 10.72 -2.09 7.84
C ALA A 90 12.18 -2.54 7.98
N LYS A 91 12.61 -2.89 9.20
CA LYS A 91 13.95 -3.43 9.46
C LYS A 91 14.18 -4.74 8.70
N THR A 92 13.23 -5.67 8.74
CA THR A 92 13.34 -6.95 8.05
C THR A 92 13.35 -6.75 6.53
N LYS A 93 12.49 -5.89 5.97
CA LYS A 93 12.51 -5.55 4.55
C LYS A 93 13.86 -4.95 4.12
N ARG A 94 14.46 -4.11 4.95
CA ARG A 94 15.80 -3.55 4.68
C ARG A 94 16.89 -4.62 4.68
N VAL A 95 16.81 -5.62 5.58
CA VAL A 95 17.75 -6.75 5.60
C VAL A 95 17.60 -7.60 4.32
N ILE A 96 16.36 -7.91 3.92
CA ILE A 96 16.06 -8.63 2.67
C ILE A 96 16.60 -7.87 1.46
N GLY A 97 16.31 -6.58 1.35
CA GLY A 97 16.78 -5.74 0.25
C GLY A 97 18.31 -5.71 0.13
N ASN A 98 19.00 -5.53 1.25
CA ASN A 98 20.47 -5.55 1.29
C ASN A 98 21.03 -6.91 0.88
N ALA A 99 20.44 -8.02 1.34
CA ALA A 99 20.86 -9.37 0.98
C ALA A 99 20.70 -9.63 -0.53
N LEU A 100 19.55 -9.27 -1.11
CA LEU A 100 19.27 -9.44 -2.53
C LEU A 100 20.12 -8.52 -3.42
N ALA A 101 20.32 -7.27 -3.01
CA ALA A 101 21.24 -6.36 -3.70
C ALA A 101 22.70 -6.88 -3.66
N GLY A 102 23.12 -7.48 -2.53
CA GLY A 102 24.41 -8.15 -2.40
C GLY A 102 24.60 -9.35 -3.33
N LEU A 103 23.52 -10.00 -3.75
CA LEU A 103 23.51 -11.05 -4.77
C LEU A 103 23.45 -10.52 -6.21
N GLY A 104 23.49 -9.19 -6.39
CA GLY A 104 23.46 -8.54 -7.69
C GLY A 104 22.06 -8.41 -8.31
N LEU A 105 21.01 -8.45 -7.49
CA LEU A 105 19.68 -8.12 -7.96
C LEU A 105 19.42 -6.61 -7.83
N LEU A 106 18.64 -6.07 -8.75
CA LEU A 106 18.18 -4.69 -8.74
C LEU A 106 16.81 -4.59 -8.08
N GLU A 107 16.68 -3.74 -7.07
CA GLU A 107 15.39 -3.42 -6.48
C GLU A 107 14.58 -2.53 -7.43
N THR A 108 13.33 -2.88 -7.60
CA THR A 108 12.37 -2.11 -8.39
C THR A 108 11.22 -1.62 -7.53
N SER A 109 10.56 -0.56 -7.97
CA SER A 109 9.39 -0.02 -7.30
C SER A 109 8.36 0.36 -8.34
N SER A 110 7.21 -0.29 -8.31
CA SER A 110 6.12 -0.06 -9.23
C SER A 110 4.88 0.47 -8.53
N PHE A 111 3.94 1.00 -9.31
CA PHE A 111 2.69 1.52 -8.74
C PHE A 111 1.79 0.41 -8.20
N HIS A 112 1.04 0.72 -7.16
CA HIS A 112 -0.04 -0.14 -6.65
C HIS A 112 -1.18 -0.30 -7.67
N LEU A 113 -1.38 0.71 -8.53
CA LEU A 113 -2.37 0.67 -9.58
C LEU A 113 -1.79 0.12 -10.89
N THR A 114 -2.54 -0.77 -11.50
CA THR A 114 -2.24 -1.39 -12.78
C THR A 114 -3.46 -1.35 -13.70
N THR A 115 -3.45 -2.08 -14.80
CA THR A 115 -4.58 -2.20 -15.72
C THR A 115 -5.15 -3.62 -15.72
N LYS A 116 -6.44 -3.77 -15.97
CA LYS A 116 -7.09 -5.09 -16.20
C LYS A 116 -6.35 -5.89 -17.27
N LYS A 117 -5.83 -5.20 -18.30
CA LYS A 117 -5.06 -5.82 -19.38
C LYS A 117 -3.77 -6.46 -18.87
N ASN A 118 -3.03 -5.79 -17.99
CA ASN A 118 -1.79 -6.32 -17.43
C ASN A 118 -2.07 -7.54 -16.55
N ILE A 119 -3.07 -7.47 -15.69
CA ILE A 119 -3.46 -8.63 -14.87
C ILE A 119 -3.84 -9.82 -15.76
N LYS A 120 -4.64 -9.60 -16.81
CA LYS A 120 -5.05 -10.67 -17.74
C LYS A 120 -3.92 -11.23 -18.60
N ARG A 121 -2.79 -10.57 -18.75
CA ARG A 121 -1.60 -11.15 -19.41
C ARG A 121 -1.01 -12.32 -18.63
N MET A 122 -1.18 -12.35 -17.32
CA MET A 122 -0.75 -13.40 -16.42
C MET A 122 -1.92 -14.29 -15.98
N HIS A 123 -2.99 -13.69 -15.48
CA HIS A 123 -4.18 -14.34 -14.96
C HIS A 123 -5.34 -14.25 -15.98
N PHE A 124 -5.36 -15.13 -16.98
CA PHE A 124 -6.21 -15.02 -18.19
C PHE A 124 -7.70 -14.94 -17.91
N ASP A 125 -8.19 -15.73 -16.97
CA ASP A 125 -9.61 -15.87 -16.65
C ASP A 125 -10.03 -15.04 -15.44
N TYR A 126 -9.11 -14.23 -14.89
CA TYR A 126 -9.41 -13.40 -13.72
C TYR A 126 -10.29 -12.23 -14.08
N ASN A 127 -11.38 -12.05 -13.33
CA ASN A 127 -12.37 -10.98 -13.55
C ASN A 127 -12.81 -10.28 -12.25
N ASP A 128 -12.27 -10.66 -11.09
CA ASP A 128 -12.65 -10.14 -9.79
C ASP A 128 -11.74 -8.98 -9.33
N PHE A 129 -11.64 -7.94 -10.17
CA PHE A 129 -10.77 -6.80 -9.95
C PHE A 129 -11.25 -5.93 -8.79
N ILE A 130 -10.29 -5.31 -8.07
CA ILE A 130 -10.53 -4.20 -7.14
C ILE A 130 -10.31 -2.93 -7.93
N GLU A 131 -11.41 -2.28 -8.30
CA GLU A 131 -11.41 -1.09 -9.16
C GLU A 131 -11.40 0.18 -8.32
N VAL A 132 -10.69 1.20 -8.79
CA VAL A 132 -10.69 2.55 -8.21
C VAL A 132 -11.66 3.40 -9.01
N GLU A 133 -12.71 3.91 -8.34
CA GLU A 133 -13.67 4.82 -8.95
C GLU A 133 -13.00 6.13 -9.38
N ASP A 134 -13.47 6.68 -10.48
CA ASP A 134 -13.03 7.97 -11.04
C ASP A 134 -11.51 8.11 -11.26
N SER A 135 -10.82 6.99 -11.53
CA SER A 135 -9.40 7.05 -11.90
C SER A 135 -9.20 7.93 -13.15
N LYS A 136 -8.33 8.91 -13.05
CA LYS A 136 -7.98 9.83 -14.16
C LYS A 136 -6.99 9.22 -15.16
N THR A 137 -6.56 7.97 -14.93
CA THR A 137 -5.58 7.26 -15.77
C THR A 137 -6.14 5.91 -16.21
N GLU A 138 -5.48 5.25 -17.16
CA GLU A 138 -5.79 3.87 -17.55
C GLU A 138 -5.47 2.82 -16.46
N ARG A 139 -4.77 3.22 -15.40
CA ARG A 139 -4.45 2.39 -14.24
C ARG A 139 -5.56 2.57 -13.21
N ASP A 140 -6.54 1.69 -13.29
CA ASP A 140 -7.80 1.78 -12.55
C ASP A 140 -8.06 0.59 -11.63
N VAL A 141 -7.12 -0.36 -11.55
CA VAL A 141 -7.24 -1.54 -10.67
C VAL A 141 -6.04 -1.70 -9.76
N LEU A 142 -6.27 -2.17 -8.54
CA LEU A 142 -5.20 -2.51 -7.60
C LEU A 142 -4.50 -3.80 -8.04
N ARG A 143 -3.16 -3.84 -7.89
CA ARG A 143 -2.37 -5.04 -8.18
C ARG A 143 -2.67 -6.15 -7.18
N MET A 144 -2.86 -7.35 -7.68
CA MET A 144 -3.13 -8.54 -6.87
C MET A 144 -1.86 -9.36 -6.55
N ASP A 145 -0.79 -9.13 -7.29
CA ASP A 145 0.53 -9.72 -7.15
C ASP A 145 1.62 -8.75 -7.60
N MET A 146 2.86 -9.06 -7.26
CA MET A 146 4.04 -8.29 -7.67
C MET A 146 4.63 -8.80 -8.98
N LEU A 147 4.49 -10.09 -9.25
CA LEU A 147 5.10 -10.73 -10.42
C LEU A 147 4.57 -10.16 -11.73
N THR A 148 3.28 -9.82 -11.80
CA THR A 148 2.71 -9.10 -12.95
C THR A 148 3.48 -7.81 -13.27
N ASN A 149 3.88 -7.06 -12.24
CA ASN A 149 4.64 -5.82 -12.41
C ASN A 149 6.10 -6.09 -12.83
N LEU A 150 6.75 -7.13 -12.27
CA LEU A 150 8.11 -7.51 -12.70
C LEU A 150 8.14 -7.96 -14.16
N LEU A 151 7.12 -8.71 -14.63
CA LEU A 151 7.01 -9.09 -16.04
C LEU A 151 6.78 -7.88 -16.95
N GLN A 152 6.05 -6.87 -16.49
CA GLN A 152 5.91 -5.60 -17.20
C GLN A 152 7.28 -4.92 -17.35
N ILE A 153 8.08 -4.84 -16.28
CA ILE A 153 9.43 -4.26 -16.31
C ILE A 153 10.32 -4.99 -17.33
N PHE A 154 10.34 -6.32 -17.35
CA PHE A 154 11.10 -7.08 -18.35
C PHE A 154 10.62 -6.83 -19.78
N SER A 155 9.31 -6.74 -19.98
CA SER A 155 8.73 -6.43 -21.30
C SER A 155 9.16 -5.05 -21.80
N GLU A 156 9.18 -4.05 -20.93
CA GLU A 156 9.57 -2.67 -21.26
C GLU A 156 11.10 -2.54 -21.44
N ASN A 157 11.89 -3.41 -20.82
CA ASN A 157 13.35 -3.41 -20.87
C ASN A 157 13.93 -4.56 -21.71
N SER A 158 13.18 -5.09 -22.66
CA SER A 158 13.60 -6.21 -23.52
C SER A 158 14.82 -5.94 -24.38
N ASN A 159 15.18 -4.67 -24.61
CA ASN A 159 16.37 -4.24 -25.34
C ASN A 159 17.59 -3.98 -24.44
N SER A 160 17.46 -4.10 -23.13
CA SER A 160 18.56 -3.97 -22.19
C SER A 160 19.39 -5.27 -22.12
N GLN A 161 20.61 -5.16 -21.59
CA GLN A 161 21.51 -6.31 -21.48
C GLN A 161 20.95 -7.36 -20.49
N TYR A 162 21.23 -8.63 -20.80
CA TYR A 162 20.99 -9.77 -19.94
C TYR A 162 22.30 -10.23 -19.27
N PRO A 163 22.29 -10.89 -18.10
CA PRO A 163 21.09 -11.25 -17.32
C PRO A 163 20.42 -10.05 -16.65
N GLN A 164 19.08 -10.04 -16.60
CA GLN A 164 18.31 -9.11 -15.80
C GLN A 164 17.82 -9.84 -14.55
N LYS A 165 18.12 -9.31 -13.37
CA LYS A 165 17.77 -9.90 -12.08
C LYS A 165 17.15 -8.78 -11.24
N ILE A 166 15.86 -8.90 -10.98
CA ILE A 166 15.11 -7.85 -10.27
C ILE A 166 14.30 -8.43 -9.13
N PHE A 167 14.01 -7.59 -8.13
CA PHE A 167 13.07 -7.89 -7.06
C PHE A 167 12.27 -6.66 -6.67
N GLU A 168 11.12 -6.89 -6.09
CA GLU A 168 10.28 -5.82 -5.52
C GLU A 168 9.62 -6.32 -4.25
N MET A 169 9.57 -5.45 -3.24
CA MET A 169 8.82 -5.67 -1.99
C MET A 169 7.75 -4.60 -1.85
N GLY A 170 6.54 -5.00 -1.51
CA GLY A 170 5.46 -4.05 -1.29
C GLY A 170 4.10 -4.70 -1.11
N LYS A 171 3.08 -3.86 -1.08
CA LYS A 171 1.72 -4.30 -0.84
C LYS A 171 1.06 -4.83 -2.10
N VAL A 172 0.31 -5.92 -1.93
CA VAL A 172 -0.64 -6.48 -2.88
C VAL A 172 -2.03 -6.51 -2.24
N PHE A 173 -3.07 -6.58 -3.06
CA PHE A 173 -4.44 -6.35 -2.62
C PHE A 173 -5.35 -7.49 -3.05
N SER A 174 -6.22 -7.90 -2.14
CA SER A 174 -7.28 -8.88 -2.41
C SER A 174 -8.56 -8.46 -1.72
N LYS A 175 -9.70 -8.98 -2.17
CA LYS A 175 -10.96 -8.77 -1.47
C LYS A 175 -10.92 -9.51 -0.13
N ASP A 176 -11.42 -8.83 0.90
CA ASP A 176 -11.55 -9.39 2.23
C ASP A 176 -12.82 -10.22 2.32
N THR A 177 -12.72 -11.52 2.10
CA THR A 177 -13.84 -12.46 2.19
C THR A 177 -14.25 -12.80 3.61
N GLU A 178 -13.43 -12.42 4.60
CA GLU A 178 -13.66 -12.71 6.01
C GLU A 178 -14.24 -11.51 6.78
N ASN A 179 -14.46 -10.38 6.10
CA ASN A 179 -14.98 -9.12 6.68
C ASN A 179 -14.18 -8.61 7.90
N LYS A 180 -12.86 -8.76 7.87
CA LYS A 180 -11.94 -8.32 8.93
C LYS A 180 -11.51 -6.87 8.79
N THR A 181 -11.71 -6.26 7.61
CA THR A 181 -11.33 -4.89 7.31
C THR A 181 -12.57 -4.02 7.07
N GLU A 182 -12.51 -2.76 7.48
CA GLU A 182 -13.61 -1.79 7.25
C GLU A 182 -13.82 -1.49 5.76
N THR A 183 -12.74 -1.58 4.98
CA THR A 183 -12.75 -1.28 3.54
C THR A 183 -13.20 -2.45 2.67
N GLY A 184 -13.31 -3.67 3.22
CA GLY A 184 -13.55 -4.89 2.45
C GLY A 184 -12.35 -5.31 1.58
N ILE A 185 -11.16 -4.71 1.80
CA ILE A 185 -9.93 -4.98 1.06
C ILE A 185 -8.85 -5.43 2.04
N LYS A 186 -8.25 -6.59 1.77
CA LYS A 186 -7.09 -7.10 2.49
C LYS A 186 -5.81 -6.62 1.80
N GLU A 187 -4.91 -5.99 2.55
CA GLU A 187 -3.56 -5.66 2.15
C GLU A 187 -2.60 -6.72 2.68
N SER A 188 -1.67 -7.18 1.84
CA SER A 188 -0.62 -8.12 2.24
C SER A 188 0.74 -7.61 1.74
N GLU A 189 1.79 -7.80 2.51
CA GLU A 189 3.16 -7.51 2.08
C GLU A 189 3.69 -8.70 1.27
N SER A 190 4.21 -8.44 0.09
CA SER A 190 4.76 -9.47 -0.82
C SER A 190 6.19 -9.13 -1.22
N LEU A 191 7.00 -10.18 -1.45
CA LEU A 191 8.29 -10.13 -2.13
C LEU A 191 8.20 -10.95 -3.39
N ALA A 192 8.48 -10.33 -4.54
CA ALA A 192 8.70 -11.06 -5.78
C ALA A 192 10.15 -10.92 -6.23
N ILE A 193 10.72 -12.01 -6.74
CA ILE A 193 12.04 -12.06 -7.36
C ILE A 193 11.89 -12.69 -8.73
N ALA A 194 12.51 -12.09 -9.74
CA ALA A 194 12.50 -12.63 -11.09
C ALA A 194 13.87 -12.49 -11.76
N LEU A 195 14.26 -13.57 -12.43
CA LEU A 195 15.49 -13.69 -13.21
C LEU A 195 15.13 -13.90 -14.67
N ALA A 196 15.74 -13.14 -15.57
CA ALA A 196 15.57 -13.27 -17.01
C ALA A 196 16.94 -13.40 -17.67
N ASP A 197 17.19 -14.51 -18.36
CA ASP A 197 18.40 -14.77 -19.16
C ASP A 197 18.19 -16.01 -20.03
N GLU A 198 19.00 -16.21 -21.06
CA GLU A 198 18.93 -17.38 -21.95
C GLU A 198 19.12 -18.73 -21.21
N LYS A 199 19.86 -18.71 -20.10
CA LYS A 199 20.19 -19.92 -19.30
C LYS A 199 19.47 -20.00 -17.97
N THR A 200 18.64 -19.02 -17.64
CA THR A 200 17.91 -18.97 -16.37
C THR A 200 17.02 -20.21 -16.21
N ASN A 201 17.03 -20.77 -14.99
CA ASN A 201 16.28 -21.96 -14.64
C ASN A 201 15.83 -21.91 -13.16
N PHE A 202 15.05 -22.92 -12.77
CA PHE A 202 14.55 -23.08 -11.39
C PHE A 202 15.67 -23.10 -10.34
N THR A 203 16.81 -23.77 -10.65
CA THR A 203 17.91 -23.94 -9.68
C THR A 203 18.58 -22.62 -9.34
N ASP A 204 18.78 -21.74 -10.32
CA ASP A 204 19.39 -20.42 -10.10
C ASP A 204 18.54 -19.59 -9.12
N LEU A 205 17.23 -19.61 -9.28
CA LEU A 205 16.32 -18.89 -8.39
C LEU A 205 16.24 -19.55 -7.01
N LYS A 206 16.23 -20.90 -6.97
CA LYS A 206 16.24 -21.64 -5.71
C LYS A 206 17.48 -21.33 -4.87
N MET A 207 18.65 -21.18 -5.48
CA MET A 207 19.88 -20.79 -4.76
C MET A 207 19.73 -19.40 -4.08
N ILE A 208 19.04 -18.48 -4.72
CA ILE A 208 18.75 -17.16 -4.13
C ILE A 208 17.81 -17.30 -2.93
N LEU A 209 16.75 -18.10 -3.07
CA LEU A 209 15.82 -18.38 -1.98
C LEU A 209 16.52 -19.08 -0.80
N ASP A 210 17.33 -20.10 -1.07
CA ASP A 210 18.13 -20.81 -0.04
C ASP A 210 19.02 -19.84 0.75
N TYR A 211 19.72 -18.96 0.03
CA TYR A 211 20.57 -17.96 0.64
C TYR A 211 19.77 -16.97 1.50
N LEU A 212 18.69 -16.43 0.95
CA LEU A 212 17.84 -15.46 1.63
C LEU A 212 17.29 -16.05 2.94
N PHE A 213 16.71 -17.26 2.88
CA PHE A 213 16.09 -17.88 4.04
C PHE A 213 17.12 -18.30 5.09
N LYS A 214 18.31 -18.73 4.66
CA LYS A 214 19.44 -18.95 5.57
C LYS A 214 19.86 -17.67 6.29
N MET A 215 19.89 -16.53 5.59
CA MET A 215 20.23 -15.23 6.21
C MET A 215 19.17 -14.76 7.20
N LEU A 216 17.91 -15.17 7.01
CA LEU A 216 16.80 -14.84 7.89
C LEU A 216 16.56 -15.89 8.99
N ASP A 217 17.38 -16.96 9.03
CA ASP A 217 17.22 -18.11 9.94
C ASP A 217 15.84 -18.78 9.82
N ILE A 218 15.35 -18.91 8.57
CA ILE A 218 14.05 -19.52 8.24
C ILE A 218 14.27 -20.88 7.60
N GLU A 219 13.66 -21.91 8.17
CA GLU A 219 13.55 -23.23 7.52
C GLU A 219 12.31 -23.29 6.64
N TYR A 220 12.45 -23.89 5.46
CA TYR A 220 11.34 -24.04 4.53
C TYR A 220 11.40 -25.38 3.80
N THR A 221 10.27 -25.77 3.24
CA THR A 221 10.17 -26.94 2.37
C THR A 221 9.53 -26.57 1.04
N LEU A 222 9.84 -27.34 0.00
CA LEU A 222 9.20 -27.23 -1.30
C LEU A 222 8.35 -28.47 -1.57
N GLU A 223 7.11 -28.24 -1.98
CA GLU A 223 6.22 -29.29 -2.47
C GLU A 223 5.85 -29.06 -3.93
N ASN A 224 5.56 -30.14 -4.65
CA ASN A 224 5.07 -30.03 -6.02
C ASN A 224 3.77 -29.21 -6.05
N ALA A 225 3.64 -28.36 -7.05
CA ALA A 225 2.47 -27.53 -7.23
C ALA A 225 2.00 -27.52 -8.68
N GLU A 226 0.74 -27.21 -8.87
CA GLU A 226 0.16 -26.83 -10.16
C GLU A 226 -0.21 -25.36 -10.12
N ASN A 227 0.37 -24.58 -11.01
CA ASN A 227 0.06 -23.16 -11.15
C ASN A 227 0.18 -22.79 -12.63
N ASN A 228 -0.90 -22.33 -13.21
CA ASN A 228 -0.99 -22.03 -14.65
C ASN A 228 -0.03 -20.96 -15.16
N ASN A 229 0.56 -20.17 -14.27
CA ASN A 229 1.53 -19.13 -14.63
C ASN A 229 2.94 -19.68 -14.81
N TYR A 230 3.15 -20.94 -14.44
CA TYR A 230 4.45 -21.61 -14.50
C TYR A 230 4.39 -22.86 -15.38
N ILE A 231 5.56 -23.37 -15.75
CA ILE A 231 5.69 -24.62 -16.50
C ILE A 231 5.33 -25.80 -15.60
N ALA A 232 4.42 -26.64 -16.05
CA ALA A 232 4.03 -27.85 -15.31
C ALA A 232 5.25 -28.74 -15.01
N GLY A 233 5.37 -29.16 -13.75
CA GLY A 233 6.52 -29.95 -13.27
C GLY A 233 7.78 -29.11 -12.97
N ARG A 234 7.73 -27.79 -13.17
CA ARG A 234 8.83 -26.86 -12.85
C ARG A 234 8.36 -25.73 -11.91
N VAL A 235 7.40 -26.03 -11.07
CA VAL A 235 6.87 -25.13 -10.07
C VAL A 235 6.74 -25.85 -8.74
N GLY A 236 7.07 -25.18 -7.65
CA GLY A 236 6.89 -25.65 -6.29
C GLY A 236 6.20 -24.58 -5.45
N LYS A 237 5.40 -25.01 -4.51
CA LYS A 237 4.92 -24.15 -3.42
C LYS A 237 5.94 -24.15 -2.30
N ILE A 238 6.13 -22.98 -1.72
CA ILE A 238 7.07 -22.72 -0.62
C ILE A 238 6.27 -22.77 0.68
N LEU A 239 6.72 -23.63 1.61
CA LEU A 239 6.09 -23.76 2.91
C LEU A 239 7.07 -23.39 4.04
N VAL A 240 6.60 -22.61 4.99
CA VAL A 240 7.27 -22.31 6.25
C VAL A 240 6.34 -22.77 7.38
N ASP A 241 6.85 -23.55 8.33
CA ASP A 241 6.05 -24.18 9.39
C ASP A 241 4.80 -24.92 8.90
N GLY A 242 4.90 -25.54 7.72
CA GLY A 242 3.80 -26.27 7.07
C GLY A 242 2.72 -25.38 6.44
N LYS A 243 2.89 -24.05 6.45
CA LYS A 243 1.97 -23.11 5.80
C LYS A 243 2.53 -22.68 4.44
N GLU A 244 1.69 -22.66 3.42
CA GLU A 244 2.04 -22.13 2.12
C GLU A 244 2.20 -20.62 2.21
N ILE A 245 3.38 -20.12 1.77
CA ILE A 245 3.68 -18.68 1.73
C ILE A 245 3.86 -18.17 0.31
N GLY A 246 3.91 -19.03 -0.70
CA GLY A 246 4.07 -18.60 -2.09
C GLY A 246 4.56 -19.70 -3.02
N PHE A 247 4.97 -19.28 -4.21
CA PHE A 247 5.40 -20.18 -5.29
C PHE A 247 6.77 -19.78 -5.84
N ILE A 248 7.50 -20.78 -6.34
CA ILE A 248 8.76 -20.64 -7.09
C ILE A 248 8.71 -21.51 -8.34
N GLY A 249 9.11 -20.99 -9.49
CA GLY A 249 9.07 -21.79 -10.72
C GLY A 249 9.62 -21.08 -11.95
N GLU A 250 9.60 -21.81 -13.09
CA GLU A 250 9.88 -21.25 -14.41
C GLU A 250 8.57 -20.77 -15.04
N VAL A 251 8.54 -19.50 -15.49
CA VAL A 251 7.34 -18.87 -16.03
C VAL A 251 6.91 -19.54 -17.33
N ALA A 252 5.61 -19.83 -17.47
CA ALA A 252 5.07 -20.52 -18.62
C ALA A 252 5.26 -19.74 -19.93
N PRO A 253 5.62 -20.40 -21.04
CA PRO A 253 5.80 -19.74 -22.35
C PRO A 253 4.59 -18.93 -22.80
N ARG A 254 3.39 -19.35 -22.43
CA ARG A 254 2.15 -18.63 -22.69
C ARG A 254 2.14 -17.25 -22.04
N VAL A 255 2.55 -17.15 -20.77
CA VAL A 255 2.65 -15.88 -20.03
C VAL A 255 3.71 -15.00 -20.67
N MET A 256 4.90 -15.55 -20.94
CA MET A 256 6.00 -14.82 -21.59
C MET A 256 5.59 -14.25 -22.95
N SER A 257 4.86 -15.04 -23.76
CA SER A 257 4.35 -14.61 -25.06
C SER A 257 3.39 -13.40 -24.94
N ASN A 258 2.52 -13.41 -23.94
CA ASN A 258 1.60 -12.28 -23.69
C ASN A 258 2.34 -10.99 -23.31
N TRP A 259 3.48 -11.13 -22.65
CA TRP A 259 4.36 -10.00 -22.29
C TRP A 259 5.39 -9.68 -23.37
N LYS A 260 5.43 -10.46 -24.48
CA LYS A 260 6.42 -10.35 -25.58
C LYS A 260 7.87 -10.52 -25.09
N ILE A 261 8.08 -11.30 -24.05
CA ILE A 261 9.40 -11.64 -23.52
C ILE A 261 9.90 -12.88 -24.23
N LYS A 262 11.17 -12.85 -24.69
CA LYS A 262 11.76 -13.88 -25.54
C LYS A 262 12.75 -14.81 -24.82
N VAL A 263 13.23 -14.38 -23.65
CA VAL A 263 14.17 -15.16 -22.84
C VAL A 263 13.46 -15.90 -21.71
N PRO A 264 13.93 -17.07 -21.26
CA PRO A 264 13.39 -17.75 -20.10
C PRO A 264 13.36 -16.88 -18.85
N ILE A 265 12.33 -17.07 -18.03
CA ILE A 265 12.19 -16.41 -16.74
C ILE A 265 11.97 -17.46 -15.65
N ALA A 266 12.73 -17.36 -14.57
CA ALA A 266 12.44 -17.99 -13.30
C ALA A 266 11.97 -16.94 -12.31
N ALA A 267 10.88 -17.21 -11.61
CA ALA A 267 10.26 -16.23 -10.70
C ALA A 267 9.71 -16.89 -9.44
N LEU A 268 9.75 -16.16 -8.34
CA LEU A 268 9.05 -16.50 -7.10
C LEU A 268 8.27 -15.29 -6.60
N GLU A 269 7.22 -15.57 -5.86
CA GLU A 269 6.51 -14.58 -5.06
C GLU A 269 6.10 -15.21 -3.74
N ILE A 270 6.37 -14.50 -2.63
CA ILE A 270 6.06 -14.94 -1.27
C ILE A 270 5.35 -13.85 -0.48
N ASP A 271 4.41 -14.27 0.37
CA ASP A 271 3.74 -13.43 1.36
C ASP A 271 4.71 -13.16 2.53
N LEU A 272 5.26 -11.94 2.58
CA LEU A 272 6.15 -11.51 3.67
C LEU A 272 5.40 -11.34 4.99
N GLY A 273 4.10 -11.07 4.98
CA GLY A 273 3.32 -10.89 6.20
C GLY A 273 3.34 -12.11 7.11
N GLN A 274 3.58 -13.29 6.56
CA GLN A 274 3.76 -14.53 7.33
C GLN A 274 5.17 -14.69 7.91
N LEU A 275 6.14 -13.92 7.42
CA LEU A 275 7.54 -13.94 7.88
C LEU A 275 7.88 -12.77 8.81
N LEU A 276 7.04 -11.72 8.81
CA LEU A 276 7.27 -10.46 9.55
C LEU A 276 6.60 -10.44 10.93
N ASN A 277 5.86 -11.51 11.29
CA ASN A 277 5.16 -11.64 12.58
C ASN A 277 5.96 -12.40 13.61
#